data_aac5999c1c1163a0def12b1d7e44c26f
#
_entry.id   aac5999c1c1163a0def12b1d7e44c26f
#
_cell.length_a   1.000
_cell.length_b   1.000
_cell.length_c   1.000
_cell.angle_alpha   90.00
_cell.angle_beta   90.00
_cell.angle_gamma   90.00
#
_symmetry.space_group_name_H-M   'P 1'
#
loop_
_entity.id
_entity.type
_entity.pdbx_description
1 polymer ?
#
loop_
_entity_poly.entity_id
_entity_poly.type
_entity_poly.pdbx_seq_one_letter_code
_entity_poly.pdbx_strand_id
1 'polypeptide(L)'
;MTVNSASQFFESLPAAAAGSITIGGDLVVHRMGFGTMQIPGAGSWGEPADPAHVRIVLRRAIDVGVNFIDTSDYYGPQVANRFIVEALYPYPKNLVLATKIGFRRGEDRSFQPDPHPERLRLACEENLRHLKLEQLDIVHFRYGGSTDVPFMESLGALQALQREGKIRHIGLSNVTLALLKEAHAVIPIASVENLYNLTDRSSEQIVDWCTQQQIAFLPFLPLGKGKLAQTDGSLASLARHYQATPAQLSLAWLLARSPVILPIPGTSSVTHLEENVAAARLHLTAEDLIAVTAELNVSGS
;
A
#
# COMPACT_ATOMS: atom_id res chain seq x y z
N MET A 1 -28.33 18.47 17.76
CA MET A 1 -27.13 18.22 16.91
C MET A 1 -27.06 16.71 16.71
N THR A 2 -27.63 16.23 15.63
CA THR A 2 -27.60 14.80 15.25
C THR A 2 -26.26 14.51 14.62
N VAL A 3 -25.33 13.96 15.39
CA VAL A 3 -24.09 13.38 14.87
C VAL A 3 -24.49 12.20 13.98
N ASN A 4 -24.06 12.25 12.75
CA ASN A 4 -24.47 11.34 11.68
C ASN A 4 -24.13 9.89 12.05
N SER A 5 -25.10 9.01 12.23
CA SER A 5 -24.93 7.62 12.66
C SER A 5 -23.99 6.80 11.76
N ALA A 6 -23.84 7.19 10.49
CA ALA A 6 -22.89 6.59 9.55
C ALA A 6 -21.43 6.88 9.91
N SER A 7 -21.10 8.10 10.37
CA SER A 7 -19.76 8.49 10.79
C SER A 7 -19.31 7.71 12.03
N GLN A 8 -20.19 7.56 13.02
CA GLN A 8 -19.88 6.77 14.23
C GLN A 8 -19.71 5.27 13.93
N PHE A 9 -20.45 4.72 12.98
CA PHE A 9 -20.30 3.32 12.56
C PHE A 9 -18.93 3.06 11.93
N PHE A 10 -18.44 3.97 11.05
CA PHE A 10 -17.11 3.84 10.43
C PHE A 10 -15.96 3.91 11.45
N GLU A 11 -16.07 4.77 12.47
CA GLU A 11 -15.06 4.88 13.53
C GLU A 11 -14.99 3.66 14.45
N SER A 12 -16.04 2.81 14.47
CA SER A 12 -16.08 1.59 15.28
C SER A 12 -15.52 0.35 14.57
N LEU A 13 -15.23 0.42 13.25
CA LEU A 13 -14.74 -0.72 12.49
C LEU A 13 -13.28 -1.08 12.86
N PRO A 14 -12.90 -2.36 12.75
CA PRO A 14 -11.57 -2.82 13.18
C PRO A 14 -10.39 -2.02 12.61
N ALA A 15 -10.41 -1.68 11.32
CA ALA A 15 -9.33 -0.93 10.68
C ALA A 15 -9.20 0.52 11.20
N ALA A 16 -10.29 1.12 11.69
CA ALA A 16 -10.30 2.48 12.23
C ALA A 16 -9.46 2.60 13.52
N ALA A 17 -9.23 1.50 14.24
CA ALA A 17 -8.37 1.48 15.42
C ALA A 17 -6.90 1.86 15.11
N ALA A 18 -6.45 1.76 13.85
CA ALA A 18 -5.14 2.24 13.42
C ALA A 18 -5.02 3.78 13.38
N GLY A 19 -6.13 4.51 13.60
CA GLY A 19 -6.22 5.93 13.32
C GLY A 19 -6.36 6.23 11.84
N SER A 20 -6.36 7.50 11.48
CA SER A 20 -6.52 7.95 10.09
C SER A 20 -5.39 8.86 9.65
N ILE A 21 -5.17 8.92 8.34
CA ILE A 21 -4.28 9.87 7.68
C ILE A 21 -5.02 10.53 6.52
N THR A 22 -4.70 11.80 6.27
CA THR A 22 -5.19 12.52 5.08
C THR A 22 -4.10 12.55 4.02
N ILE A 23 -4.35 11.91 2.88
CA ILE A 23 -3.43 11.86 1.74
C ILE A 23 -3.78 12.99 0.77
N GLY A 24 -2.78 13.73 0.29
CA GLY A 24 -2.97 14.82 -0.67
C GLY A 24 -3.82 15.99 -0.15
N GLY A 25 -4.13 16.02 1.15
CA GLY A 25 -4.90 17.07 1.81
C GLY A 25 -6.42 16.86 1.81
N ASP A 26 -6.94 15.81 1.15
CA ASP A 26 -8.39 15.63 0.97
C ASP A 26 -8.88 14.16 0.97
N LEU A 27 -7.98 13.17 0.89
CA LEU A 27 -8.33 11.76 0.96
C LEU A 27 -8.10 11.21 2.37
N VAL A 28 -9.17 11.08 3.16
CA VAL A 28 -9.11 10.55 4.53
C VAL A 28 -9.21 9.03 4.50
N VAL A 29 -8.17 8.35 4.97
CA VAL A 29 -8.11 6.88 5.01
C VAL A 29 -7.68 6.37 6.38
N HIS A 30 -8.15 5.17 6.75
CA HIS A 30 -7.64 4.47 7.91
C HIS A 30 -6.20 3.98 7.65
N ARG A 31 -5.35 4.02 8.66
CA ARG A 31 -3.93 3.64 8.55
C ARG A 31 -3.71 2.12 8.51
N MET A 32 -4.67 1.37 7.96
CA MET A 32 -4.59 -0.05 7.66
C MET A 32 -5.27 -0.27 6.32
N GLY A 33 -4.46 -0.36 5.26
CA GLY A 33 -4.90 -0.60 3.89
C GLY A 33 -4.88 -2.08 3.50
N PHE A 34 -5.17 -2.36 2.24
CA PHE A 34 -5.10 -3.70 1.64
C PHE A 34 -4.33 -3.67 0.32
N GLY A 35 -3.28 -4.50 0.21
CA GLY A 35 -2.49 -4.68 -1.01
C GLY A 35 -3.01 -5.85 -1.85
N THR A 36 -3.17 -5.65 -3.15
CA THR A 36 -3.77 -6.66 -4.05
C THR A 36 -2.74 -7.52 -4.81
N MET A 37 -1.45 -7.38 -4.52
CA MET A 37 -0.39 -8.14 -5.20
C MET A 37 -0.54 -9.67 -5.03
N GLN A 38 -1.22 -10.13 -3.98
CA GLN A 38 -1.49 -11.55 -3.70
C GLN A 38 -2.80 -12.06 -4.33
N ILE A 39 -3.58 -11.19 -4.97
CA ILE A 39 -4.85 -11.54 -5.62
C ILE A 39 -4.67 -12.44 -6.86
N PRO A 40 -3.75 -12.12 -7.80
CA PRO A 40 -3.46 -13.01 -8.91
C PRO A 40 -2.82 -14.33 -8.47
N GLY A 41 -2.65 -15.25 -9.40
CA GLY A 41 -1.94 -16.49 -9.18
C GLY A 41 -0.48 -16.30 -8.74
N ALA A 42 0.23 -17.40 -8.59
CA ALA A 42 1.61 -17.44 -8.12
C ALA A 42 2.52 -16.46 -8.89
N GLY A 43 3.36 -15.72 -8.15
CA GLY A 43 4.23 -14.69 -8.73
C GLY A 43 3.48 -13.45 -9.24
N SER A 44 2.28 -13.18 -8.72
CA SER A 44 1.37 -12.13 -9.18
C SER A 44 1.07 -12.26 -10.68
N TRP A 45 0.80 -13.48 -11.14
CA TRP A 45 0.57 -13.77 -12.56
C TRP A 45 -0.65 -14.65 -12.78
N GLY A 46 -1.50 -14.26 -13.77
CA GLY A 46 -2.66 -15.04 -14.19
C GLY A 46 -3.77 -15.11 -13.14
N GLU A 47 -4.68 -16.04 -13.36
CA GLU A 47 -5.86 -16.22 -12.52
C GLU A 47 -5.51 -16.81 -11.15
N PRO A 48 -6.21 -16.40 -10.07
CA PRO A 48 -6.10 -17.05 -8.76
C PRO A 48 -6.71 -18.47 -8.80
N ALA A 49 -6.23 -19.32 -7.91
CA ALA A 49 -6.74 -20.70 -7.80
C ALA A 49 -8.23 -20.76 -7.40
N ASP A 50 -8.70 -19.81 -6.60
CA ASP A 50 -10.09 -19.67 -6.19
C ASP A 50 -10.61 -18.24 -6.44
N PRO A 51 -11.15 -17.96 -7.63
CA PRO A 51 -11.73 -16.67 -7.98
C PRO A 51 -12.90 -16.22 -7.11
N ALA A 52 -13.69 -17.17 -6.60
CA ALA A 52 -14.84 -16.87 -5.74
C ALA A 52 -14.38 -16.38 -4.37
N HIS A 53 -13.38 -17.04 -3.81
CA HIS A 53 -12.79 -16.69 -2.51
C HIS A 53 -12.11 -15.30 -2.54
N VAL A 54 -11.43 -14.97 -3.64
CA VAL A 54 -10.83 -13.63 -3.82
C VAL A 54 -11.86 -12.50 -3.67
N ARG A 55 -13.05 -12.66 -4.27
CA ARG A 55 -14.12 -11.65 -4.15
C ARG A 55 -14.64 -11.56 -2.70
N ILE A 56 -14.67 -12.66 -1.98
CA ILE A 56 -15.03 -12.68 -0.55
C ILE A 56 -14.00 -11.90 0.26
N VAL A 57 -12.71 -12.13 0.04
CA VAL A 57 -11.63 -11.40 0.73
C VAL A 57 -11.72 -9.89 0.49
N LEU A 58 -11.92 -9.45 -0.76
CA LEU A 58 -12.03 -8.04 -1.10
C LEU A 58 -13.26 -7.37 -0.44
N ARG A 59 -14.42 -8.03 -0.44
CA ARG A 59 -15.62 -7.53 0.26
C ARG A 59 -15.39 -7.47 1.76
N ARG A 60 -14.79 -8.52 2.31
CA ARG A 60 -14.49 -8.57 3.75
C ARG A 60 -13.51 -7.47 4.18
N ALA A 61 -12.56 -7.07 3.34
CA ALA A 61 -11.70 -5.94 3.61
C ALA A 61 -12.50 -4.65 3.88
N ILE A 62 -13.51 -4.38 3.05
CA ILE A 62 -14.41 -3.24 3.24
C ILE A 62 -15.24 -3.39 4.52
N ASP A 63 -15.79 -4.59 4.78
CA ASP A 63 -16.62 -4.87 5.97
C ASP A 63 -15.86 -4.65 7.28
N VAL A 64 -14.55 -4.90 7.32
CA VAL A 64 -13.71 -4.65 8.51
C VAL A 64 -13.14 -3.23 8.57
N GLY A 65 -13.55 -2.34 7.65
CA GLY A 65 -13.24 -0.92 7.67
C GLY A 65 -12.01 -0.50 6.87
N VAL A 66 -11.43 -1.38 6.06
CA VAL A 66 -10.40 -0.96 5.09
C VAL A 66 -11.05 -0.06 4.05
N ASN A 67 -10.54 1.16 3.91
CA ASN A 67 -11.00 2.13 2.92
C ASN A 67 -9.86 2.63 2.03
N PHE A 68 -8.76 1.90 1.99
CA PHE A 68 -7.63 2.13 1.09
C PHE A 68 -7.18 0.81 0.47
N ILE A 69 -7.26 0.69 -0.85
CA ILE A 69 -6.79 -0.47 -1.59
C ILE A 69 -5.66 -0.04 -2.54
N ASP A 70 -4.54 -0.75 -2.44
CA ASP A 70 -3.39 -0.60 -3.31
C ASP A 70 -3.38 -1.69 -4.37
N THR A 71 -3.29 -1.31 -5.65
CA THR A 71 -3.26 -2.20 -6.79
C THR A 71 -2.19 -1.83 -7.82
N SER A 72 -2.21 -2.50 -8.94
CA SER A 72 -1.45 -2.18 -10.15
C SER A 72 -2.02 -2.91 -11.36
N ASP A 73 -1.88 -2.30 -12.54
CA ASP A 73 -2.23 -2.90 -13.83
C ASP A 73 -1.37 -4.11 -14.19
N TYR A 74 -0.12 -4.15 -13.73
CA TYR A 74 0.79 -5.27 -13.94
C TYR A 74 0.63 -6.41 -12.93
N TYR A 75 -0.36 -6.36 -12.01
CA TYR A 75 -0.72 -7.49 -11.15
C TYR A 75 -1.65 -8.45 -11.89
N GLY A 76 -1.06 -9.52 -12.41
CA GLY A 76 -1.73 -10.60 -13.07
C GLY A 76 -1.85 -10.64 -14.60
N PRO A 77 -1.36 -9.74 -15.48
CA PRO A 77 -1.75 -8.34 -15.70
C PRO A 77 -3.26 -8.09 -15.70
N GLN A 78 -3.68 -6.96 -15.16
CA GLN A 78 -5.09 -6.54 -15.03
C GLN A 78 -6.00 -7.45 -14.18
N VAL A 79 -5.50 -8.60 -13.71
CA VAL A 79 -6.29 -9.55 -12.92
C VAL A 79 -6.73 -8.93 -11.59
N ALA A 80 -5.81 -8.26 -10.87
CA ALA A 80 -6.14 -7.59 -9.61
C ALA A 80 -7.21 -6.50 -9.81
N ASN A 81 -7.05 -5.64 -10.84
CA ASN A 81 -8.01 -4.59 -11.16
C ASN A 81 -9.39 -5.16 -11.50
N ARG A 82 -9.44 -6.23 -12.27
CA ARG A 82 -10.70 -6.91 -12.61
C ARG A 82 -11.41 -7.43 -11.36
N PHE A 83 -10.70 -8.10 -10.44
CA PHE A 83 -11.31 -8.61 -9.21
C PHE A 83 -11.79 -7.49 -8.28
N ILE A 84 -11.07 -6.35 -8.21
CA ILE A 84 -11.54 -5.16 -7.50
C ILE A 84 -12.90 -4.72 -8.04
N VAL A 85 -13.04 -4.60 -9.36
CA VAL A 85 -14.30 -4.21 -10.01
C VAL A 85 -15.39 -5.24 -9.75
N GLU A 86 -15.12 -6.53 -9.95
CA GLU A 86 -16.10 -7.61 -9.75
C GLU A 86 -16.60 -7.69 -8.30
N ALA A 87 -15.75 -7.38 -7.34
CA ALA A 87 -16.11 -7.47 -5.93
C ALA A 87 -16.76 -6.20 -5.38
N LEU A 88 -16.33 -5.01 -5.82
CA LEU A 88 -16.58 -3.75 -5.13
C LEU A 88 -17.31 -2.70 -5.97
N TYR A 89 -17.46 -2.88 -7.29
CA TYR A 89 -18.19 -1.90 -8.10
C TYR A 89 -19.72 -2.11 -8.01
N PRO A 90 -20.54 -1.03 -7.79
CA PRO A 90 -20.14 0.35 -7.59
C PRO A 90 -19.40 0.56 -6.25
N TYR A 91 -18.31 1.35 -6.30
CA TYR A 91 -17.43 1.53 -5.15
C TYR A 91 -18.09 2.25 -3.97
N PRO A 92 -17.76 1.87 -2.71
CA PRO A 92 -18.09 2.69 -1.55
C PRO A 92 -17.55 4.12 -1.69
N LYS A 93 -18.32 5.12 -1.30
CA LYS A 93 -17.97 6.55 -1.49
C LYS A 93 -16.66 6.98 -0.82
N ASN A 94 -16.27 6.30 0.25
CA ASN A 94 -15.05 6.59 1.02
C ASN A 94 -13.89 5.66 0.66
N LEU A 95 -14.04 4.76 -0.32
CA LEU A 95 -12.95 3.92 -0.78
C LEU A 95 -11.99 4.72 -1.64
N VAL A 96 -10.71 4.67 -1.29
CA VAL A 96 -9.60 5.24 -2.06
C VAL A 96 -8.86 4.11 -2.76
N LEU A 97 -8.65 4.25 -4.07
CA LEU A 97 -7.91 3.31 -4.88
C LEU A 97 -6.57 3.92 -5.31
N ALA A 98 -5.48 3.32 -4.88
CA ALA A 98 -4.14 3.64 -5.38
C ALA A 98 -3.72 2.59 -6.42
N THR A 99 -3.19 3.05 -7.55
CA THR A 99 -2.59 2.17 -8.56
C THR A 99 -1.15 2.58 -8.85
N LYS A 100 -0.43 1.72 -9.58
CA LYS A 100 0.97 1.97 -9.96
C LYS A 100 1.12 1.89 -11.46
N ILE A 101 1.93 2.78 -12.03
CA ILE A 101 2.36 2.75 -13.42
C ILE A 101 3.89 2.92 -13.50
N GLY A 102 4.48 2.69 -14.67
CA GLY A 102 5.94 2.79 -14.89
C GLY A 102 6.63 1.43 -14.95
N PHE A 103 5.85 0.35 -14.85
CA PHE A 103 6.31 -1.02 -15.05
C PHE A 103 5.34 -1.78 -15.94
N ARG A 104 5.82 -2.83 -16.57
CA ARG A 104 5.04 -3.84 -17.30
C ARG A 104 5.53 -5.25 -16.98
N ARG A 105 4.81 -6.25 -17.42
CA ARG A 105 5.28 -7.65 -17.34
C ARG A 105 5.93 -8.05 -18.65
N GLY A 106 7.12 -8.62 -18.57
CA GLY A 106 7.79 -9.24 -19.70
C GLY A 106 7.15 -10.59 -20.08
N GLU A 107 7.54 -11.15 -21.24
CA GLU A 107 7.12 -12.48 -21.69
C GLU A 107 7.59 -13.58 -20.72
N ASP A 108 8.73 -13.39 -20.07
CA ASP A 108 9.27 -14.23 -18.99
C ASP A 108 8.59 -14.00 -17.63
N ARG A 109 7.53 -13.18 -17.59
CA ARG A 109 6.80 -12.75 -16.40
C ARG A 109 7.61 -11.88 -15.44
N SER A 110 8.77 -11.38 -15.83
CA SER A 110 9.54 -10.43 -15.02
C SER A 110 8.85 -9.06 -14.94
N PHE A 111 9.16 -8.31 -13.89
CA PHE A 111 8.78 -6.90 -13.80
C PHE A 111 9.82 -6.07 -14.54
N GLN A 112 9.41 -5.35 -15.58
CA GLN A 112 10.27 -4.53 -16.43
C GLN A 112 9.88 -3.06 -16.31
N PRO A 113 10.84 -2.12 -16.14
CA PRO A 113 10.57 -0.70 -16.21
C PRO A 113 9.95 -0.31 -17.55
N ASP A 114 8.97 0.60 -17.51
CA ASP A 114 8.30 1.15 -18.69
C ASP A 114 7.96 2.64 -18.46
N PRO A 115 8.99 3.51 -18.28
CA PRO A 115 8.83 4.88 -17.81
C PRO A 115 8.53 5.90 -18.91
N HIS A 116 8.46 5.48 -20.19
CA HIS A 116 8.24 6.38 -21.31
C HIS A 116 6.91 7.15 -21.18
N PRO A 117 6.88 8.47 -21.43
CA PRO A 117 5.71 9.32 -21.29
C PRO A 117 4.44 8.78 -21.96
N GLU A 118 4.54 8.27 -23.19
CA GLU A 118 3.44 7.68 -23.94
C GLU A 118 2.94 6.37 -23.30
N ARG A 119 3.85 5.58 -22.70
CA ARG A 119 3.50 4.34 -21.99
C ARG A 119 2.81 4.63 -20.67
N LEU A 120 3.28 5.64 -19.93
CA LEU A 120 2.64 6.10 -18.70
C LEU A 120 1.22 6.61 -18.96
N ARG A 121 1.03 7.36 -20.08
CA ARG A 121 -0.31 7.81 -20.51
C ARG A 121 -1.23 6.63 -20.81
N LEU A 122 -0.75 5.68 -21.62
CA LEU A 122 -1.51 4.49 -21.97
C LEU A 122 -1.89 3.69 -20.70
N ALA A 123 -0.94 3.43 -19.80
CA ALA A 123 -1.20 2.71 -18.56
C ALA A 123 -2.22 3.44 -17.66
N CYS A 124 -2.16 4.78 -17.58
CA CYS A 124 -3.15 5.58 -16.88
C CYS A 124 -4.56 5.39 -17.46
N GLU A 125 -4.70 5.50 -18.78
CA GLU A 125 -5.98 5.34 -19.47
C GLU A 125 -6.53 3.92 -19.38
N GLU A 126 -5.67 2.91 -19.42
CA GLU A 126 -6.05 1.52 -19.18
C GLU A 126 -6.53 1.28 -17.76
N ASN A 127 -5.86 1.84 -16.75
CA ASN A 127 -6.32 1.76 -15.36
C ASN A 127 -7.69 2.42 -15.18
N LEU A 128 -7.92 3.62 -15.74
CA LEU A 128 -9.24 4.28 -15.72
C LEU A 128 -10.34 3.37 -16.28
N ARG A 129 -10.08 2.79 -17.47
CA ARG A 129 -11.04 1.90 -18.14
C ARG A 129 -11.29 0.61 -17.35
N HIS A 130 -10.22 -0.07 -16.89
CA HIS A 130 -10.34 -1.35 -16.19
C HIS A 130 -10.92 -1.21 -14.79
N LEU A 131 -10.63 -0.12 -14.08
CA LEU A 131 -11.21 0.17 -12.78
C LEU A 131 -12.58 0.87 -12.87
N LYS A 132 -13.06 1.22 -14.07
CA LYS A 132 -14.31 1.95 -14.30
C LYS A 132 -14.36 3.28 -13.54
N LEU A 133 -13.26 4.04 -13.60
CA LEU A 133 -13.10 5.34 -12.96
C LEU A 133 -12.93 6.43 -14.01
N GLU A 134 -13.41 7.63 -13.74
CA GLU A 134 -13.16 8.82 -14.55
C GLU A 134 -11.87 9.53 -14.11
N GLN A 135 -11.49 9.39 -12.85
CA GLN A 135 -10.27 9.91 -12.26
C GLN A 135 -9.69 8.88 -11.30
N LEU A 136 -8.37 8.63 -11.36
CA LEU A 136 -7.63 7.79 -10.42
C LEU A 136 -7.31 8.61 -9.17
N ASP A 137 -7.62 8.09 -7.97
CA ASP A 137 -7.38 8.81 -6.71
C ASP A 137 -5.89 9.04 -6.47
N ILE A 138 -5.08 7.98 -6.57
CA ILE A 138 -3.62 8.04 -6.39
C ILE A 138 -2.97 7.18 -7.46
N VAL A 139 -1.97 7.75 -8.15
CA VAL A 139 -1.11 7.01 -9.06
C VAL A 139 0.32 7.09 -8.58
N HIS A 140 0.88 5.95 -8.17
CA HIS A 140 2.29 5.84 -7.86
C HIS A 140 3.09 5.62 -9.14
N PHE A 141 4.00 6.54 -9.43
CA PHE A 141 5.04 6.29 -10.42
C PHE A 141 6.09 5.36 -9.82
N ARG A 142 6.08 4.11 -10.26
CA ARG A 142 7.11 3.15 -9.86
C ARG A 142 8.33 3.34 -10.74
N TYR A 143 9.42 3.78 -10.12
CA TYR A 143 10.68 4.00 -10.81
C TYR A 143 11.56 2.75 -10.74
N GLY A 144 12.12 2.36 -11.89
CA GLY A 144 12.91 1.14 -12.03
C GLY A 144 14.43 1.33 -11.87
N GLY A 145 14.87 2.54 -11.53
CA GLY A 145 16.28 2.91 -11.52
C GLY A 145 16.73 3.49 -12.88
N SER A 146 17.99 3.28 -13.25
CA SER A 146 18.52 3.83 -14.51
C SER A 146 17.77 3.28 -15.72
N THR A 147 17.18 4.15 -16.52
CA THR A 147 16.50 3.87 -17.79
C THR A 147 17.00 4.89 -18.84
N ASP A 148 16.61 4.71 -20.08
CA ASP A 148 16.85 5.65 -21.20
C ASP A 148 15.99 6.92 -21.09
N VAL A 149 15.00 6.95 -20.19
CA VAL A 149 14.13 8.11 -19.95
C VAL A 149 14.52 8.79 -18.63
N PRO A 150 14.79 10.09 -18.63
CA PRO A 150 15.03 10.83 -17.39
C PRO A 150 13.81 10.77 -16.45
N PHE A 151 14.07 10.60 -15.15
CA PHE A 151 13.03 10.53 -14.12
C PHE A 151 12.05 11.71 -14.18
N MET A 152 12.57 12.93 -14.35
CA MET A 152 11.77 14.16 -14.39
C MET A 152 10.90 14.27 -15.67
N GLU A 153 11.30 13.66 -16.77
CA GLU A 153 10.50 13.58 -17.99
C GLU A 153 9.26 12.70 -17.77
N SER A 154 9.45 11.51 -17.20
CA SER A 154 8.37 10.62 -16.79
C SER A 154 7.41 11.31 -15.80
N LEU A 155 7.97 12.01 -14.82
CA LEU A 155 7.19 12.74 -13.81
C LEU A 155 6.37 13.88 -14.44
N GLY A 156 6.91 14.56 -15.45
CA GLY A 156 6.21 15.56 -16.25
C GLY A 156 4.98 15.02 -16.97
N ALA A 157 5.05 13.78 -17.46
CA ALA A 157 3.90 13.10 -18.06
C ALA A 157 2.77 12.86 -17.05
N LEU A 158 3.10 12.44 -15.80
CA LEU A 158 2.08 12.29 -14.75
C LEU A 158 1.46 13.64 -14.38
N GLN A 159 2.28 14.70 -14.30
CA GLN A 159 1.77 16.04 -14.04
C GLN A 159 0.81 16.53 -15.14
N ALA A 160 1.09 16.21 -16.40
CA ALA A 160 0.17 16.49 -17.51
C ALA A 160 -1.17 15.74 -17.33
N LEU A 161 -1.14 14.44 -16.99
CA LEU A 161 -2.33 13.63 -16.73
C LEU A 161 -3.12 14.15 -15.52
N GLN A 162 -2.44 14.67 -14.50
CA GLN A 162 -3.09 15.33 -13.36
C GLN A 162 -3.80 16.62 -13.77
N ARG A 163 -3.18 17.46 -14.60
CA ARG A 163 -3.82 18.67 -15.15
C ARG A 163 -5.02 18.37 -16.05
N GLU A 164 -4.99 17.22 -16.73
CA GLU A 164 -6.12 16.72 -17.53
C GLU A 164 -7.26 16.16 -16.67
N GLY A 165 -7.09 16.07 -15.35
CA GLY A 165 -8.08 15.52 -14.42
C GLY A 165 -8.13 13.99 -14.38
N LYS A 166 -7.21 13.29 -15.05
CA LYS A 166 -7.14 11.81 -15.06
C LYS A 166 -6.55 11.25 -13.78
N ILE A 167 -5.65 11.99 -13.13
CA ILE A 167 -5.02 11.65 -11.85
C ILE A 167 -5.36 12.75 -10.85
N ARG A 168 -5.82 12.36 -9.65
CA ARG A 168 -6.08 13.30 -8.55
C ARG A 168 -4.78 13.61 -7.82
N HIS A 169 -4.06 12.58 -7.36
CA HIS A 169 -2.81 12.72 -6.64
C HIS A 169 -1.71 11.86 -7.22
N ILE A 170 -0.50 12.41 -7.26
CA ILE A 170 0.71 11.70 -7.69
C ILE A 170 1.45 11.22 -6.46
N GLY A 171 1.80 9.94 -6.46
CA GLY A 171 2.72 9.30 -5.53
C GLY A 171 3.96 8.78 -6.25
N LEU A 172 4.96 8.36 -5.48
CA LEU A 172 6.18 7.74 -6.00
C LEU A 172 6.36 6.35 -5.38
N SER A 173 6.94 5.43 -6.14
CA SER A 173 7.26 4.10 -5.64
C SER A 173 8.68 3.68 -6.04
N ASN A 174 9.40 3.04 -5.09
CA ASN A 174 10.76 2.54 -5.28
C ASN A 174 11.76 3.64 -5.64
N VAL A 175 11.70 4.77 -4.94
CA VAL A 175 12.56 5.94 -5.16
C VAL A 175 13.58 6.11 -4.04
N THR A 176 14.69 6.77 -4.36
CA THR A 176 15.67 7.24 -3.36
C THR A 176 15.20 8.55 -2.71
N LEU A 177 15.75 8.89 -1.55
CA LEU A 177 15.47 10.17 -0.89
C LEU A 177 15.83 11.37 -1.77
N ALA A 178 16.90 11.25 -2.58
CA ALA A 178 17.32 12.31 -3.51
C ALA A 178 16.25 12.56 -4.58
N LEU A 179 15.78 11.51 -5.26
CA LEU A 179 14.71 11.59 -6.26
C LEU A 179 13.41 12.08 -5.67
N LEU A 180 13.06 11.64 -4.45
CA LEU A 180 11.85 12.11 -3.77
C LEU A 180 11.91 13.63 -3.52
N LYS A 181 13.03 14.14 -3.01
CA LYS A 181 13.23 15.57 -2.78
C LYS A 181 13.21 16.38 -4.07
N GLU A 182 13.86 15.88 -5.13
CA GLU A 182 13.85 16.49 -6.46
C GLU A 182 12.43 16.60 -7.02
N ALA A 183 11.67 15.51 -6.98
CA ALA A 183 10.27 15.49 -7.42
C ALA A 183 9.40 16.45 -6.60
N HIS A 184 9.50 16.40 -5.27
CA HIS A 184 8.68 17.21 -4.38
C HIS A 184 8.94 18.72 -4.51
N ALA A 185 10.14 19.12 -4.94
CA ALA A 185 10.45 20.51 -5.23
C ALA A 185 9.71 21.06 -6.47
N VAL A 186 9.20 20.18 -7.35
CA VAL A 186 8.55 20.55 -8.62
C VAL A 186 7.05 20.31 -8.58
N ILE A 187 6.60 19.22 -7.97
CA ILE A 187 5.17 18.86 -7.85
C ILE A 187 4.86 18.34 -6.45
N PRO A 188 3.63 18.58 -5.93
CA PRO A 188 3.19 17.96 -4.68
C PRO A 188 3.16 16.43 -4.82
N ILE A 189 3.95 15.74 -3.99
CA ILE A 189 3.91 14.29 -3.86
C ILE A 189 3.03 13.95 -2.66
N ALA A 190 1.93 13.22 -2.91
CA ALA A 190 0.94 12.90 -1.89
C ALA A 190 1.29 11.67 -1.05
N SER A 191 2.03 10.73 -1.64
CA SER A 191 2.43 9.49 -0.97
C SER A 191 3.70 8.89 -1.55
N VAL A 192 4.40 8.08 -0.74
CA VAL A 192 5.57 7.30 -1.17
C VAL A 192 5.35 5.85 -0.82
N GLU A 193 5.61 4.94 -1.75
CA GLU A 193 5.51 3.50 -1.55
C GLU A 193 6.86 2.84 -1.80
N ASN A 194 7.56 2.46 -0.72
CA ASN A 194 8.88 1.83 -0.78
C ASN A 194 8.94 0.57 0.09
N LEU A 195 9.96 -0.26 -0.15
CA LEU A 195 10.25 -1.41 0.70
C LEU A 195 10.58 -0.93 2.12
N TYR A 196 9.79 -1.40 3.08
CA TYR A 196 10.05 -1.13 4.48
C TYR A 196 9.28 -2.11 5.37
N ASN A 197 9.96 -2.75 6.28
CA ASN A 197 9.37 -3.63 7.28
C ASN A 197 10.34 -3.80 8.45
N LEU A 198 9.96 -4.60 9.41
CA LEU A 198 10.71 -4.82 10.64
C LEU A 198 12.16 -5.34 10.41
N THR A 199 12.40 -6.11 9.32
CA THR A 199 13.72 -6.67 8.96
C THR A 199 14.40 -5.96 7.80
N ASP A 200 13.70 -5.09 7.07
CA ASP A 200 14.27 -4.27 6.00
C ASP A 200 13.91 -2.81 6.23
N ARG A 201 14.90 -2.04 6.66
CA ARG A 201 14.78 -0.62 6.97
C ARG A 201 15.58 0.27 6.03
N SER A 202 15.83 -0.21 4.80
CA SER A 202 16.56 0.54 3.78
C SER A 202 15.92 1.91 3.44
N SER A 203 14.61 2.05 3.66
CA SER A 203 13.87 3.29 3.46
C SER A 203 13.72 4.16 4.72
N GLU A 204 14.46 3.89 5.82
CA GLU A 204 14.35 4.61 7.10
C GLU A 204 14.39 6.14 6.93
N GLN A 205 15.36 6.66 6.17
CA GLN A 205 15.51 8.09 5.94
C GLN A 205 14.33 8.69 5.13
N ILE A 206 13.71 7.89 4.27
CA ILE A 206 12.52 8.31 3.50
C ILE A 206 11.31 8.39 4.43
N VAL A 207 11.14 7.41 5.35
CA VAL A 207 10.09 7.44 6.37
C VAL A 207 10.22 8.68 7.25
N ASP A 208 11.44 9.00 7.73
CA ASP A 208 11.68 10.19 8.53
C ASP A 208 11.36 11.48 7.78
N TRP A 209 11.77 11.57 6.53
CA TRP A 209 11.49 12.73 5.70
C TRP A 209 9.98 12.86 5.40
N CYS A 210 9.31 11.77 5.05
CA CYS A 210 7.85 11.76 4.85
C CYS A 210 7.10 12.17 6.12
N THR A 211 7.59 11.74 7.31
CA THR A 211 7.02 12.15 8.60
C THR A 211 7.12 13.67 8.80
N GLN A 212 8.27 14.26 8.51
CA GLN A 212 8.49 15.70 8.60
C GLN A 212 7.62 16.51 7.62
N GLN A 213 7.41 15.98 6.40
CA GLN A 213 6.62 16.62 5.35
C GLN A 213 5.12 16.29 5.41
N GLN A 214 4.69 15.44 6.34
CA GLN A 214 3.32 14.92 6.45
C GLN A 214 2.83 14.22 5.16
N ILE A 215 3.74 13.52 4.48
CA ILE A 215 3.47 12.71 3.27
C ILE A 215 3.20 11.27 3.70
N ALA A 216 2.13 10.66 3.20
CA ALA A 216 1.82 9.26 3.50
C ALA A 216 2.92 8.32 2.99
N PHE A 217 3.34 7.38 3.84
CA PHE A 217 4.31 6.35 3.48
C PHE A 217 3.67 4.97 3.51
N LEU A 218 3.68 4.28 2.38
CA LEU A 218 3.12 2.96 2.18
C LEU A 218 4.24 1.92 2.13
N PRO A 219 4.47 1.17 3.21
CA PRO A 219 5.46 0.10 3.17
C PRO A 219 4.97 -1.07 2.31
N PHE A 220 5.59 -1.32 1.15
CA PHE A 220 5.33 -2.56 0.45
C PHE A 220 6.11 -3.72 1.07
N LEU A 221 5.60 -4.96 0.94
CA LEU A 221 6.08 -6.14 1.64
C LEU A 221 6.17 -5.96 3.17
N PRO A 222 5.12 -5.46 3.83
CA PRO A 222 5.14 -5.15 5.27
C PRO A 222 5.41 -6.39 6.13
N LEU A 223 5.11 -7.60 5.62
CA LEU A 223 5.36 -8.89 6.25
C LEU A 223 6.51 -9.70 5.61
N GLY A 224 7.41 -9.05 4.83
CA GLY A 224 8.60 -9.68 4.26
C GLY A 224 8.30 -10.92 3.40
N LYS A 225 7.25 -10.88 2.56
CA LYS A 225 6.75 -12.05 1.79
C LYS A 225 6.33 -13.22 2.70
N GLY A 226 5.78 -12.95 3.86
CA GLY A 226 5.32 -13.95 4.84
C GLY A 226 6.39 -14.42 5.83
N LYS A 227 7.65 -14.02 5.69
CA LYS A 227 8.71 -14.37 6.67
C LYS A 227 8.42 -13.83 8.07
N LEU A 228 7.85 -12.63 8.15
CA LEU A 228 7.48 -12.00 9.41
C LEU A 228 6.12 -12.48 9.97
N ALA A 229 5.49 -13.46 9.34
CA ALA A 229 4.28 -14.13 9.83
C ALA A 229 4.55 -15.56 10.30
N GLN A 230 5.81 -16.02 10.29
CA GLN A 230 6.18 -17.38 10.75
C GLN A 230 5.98 -17.48 12.26
N THR A 231 5.49 -18.65 12.69
CA THR A 231 5.11 -18.91 14.10
C THR A 231 6.24 -19.48 14.97
N ASP A 232 7.44 -19.53 14.42
CA ASP A 232 8.68 -19.94 15.09
C ASP A 232 9.71 -18.80 15.12
N GLY A 233 10.81 -19.02 15.89
CA GLY A 233 11.88 -18.04 16.03
C GLY A 233 11.63 -16.94 17.06
N SER A 234 12.54 -15.95 17.09
CA SER A 234 12.58 -14.88 18.11
C SER A 234 11.35 -13.97 18.01
N LEU A 235 10.92 -13.60 16.79
CA LEU A 235 9.74 -12.76 16.60
C LEU A 235 8.47 -13.42 17.12
N ALA A 236 8.32 -14.75 16.95
CA ALA A 236 7.17 -15.48 17.47
C ALA A 236 7.18 -15.54 19.01
N SER A 237 8.37 -15.67 19.63
CA SER A 237 8.51 -15.61 21.08
C SER A 237 8.14 -14.24 21.62
N LEU A 238 8.59 -13.18 20.97
CA LEU A 238 8.27 -11.80 21.33
C LEU A 238 6.79 -11.49 21.14
N ALA A 239 6.18 -11.94 20.05
CA ALA A 239 4.76 -11.75 19.77
C ALA A 239 3.87 -12.36 20.86
N ARG A 240 4.24 -13.54 21.39
CA ARG A 240 3.52 -14.15 22.53
C ARG A 240 3.50 -13.28 23.78
N HIS A 241 4.58 -12.53 24.05
CA HIS A 241 4.62 -11.57 25.16
C HIS A 241 3.55 -10.48 25.01
N TYR A 242 3.28 -10.05 23.79
CA TYR A 242 2.23 -9.09 23.45
C TYR A 242 0.85 -9.72 23.19
N GLN A 243 0.69 -11.03 23.45
CA GLN A 243 -0.54 -11.77 23.13
C GLN A 243 -0.99 -11.60 21.67
N ALA A 244 -0.04 -11.51 20.76
CA ALA A 244 -0.23 -11.24 19.34
C ALA A 244 0.44 -12.32 18.48
N THR A 245 0.09 -12.35 17.21
CA THR A 245 0.85 -13.13 16.22
C THR A 245 2.06 -12.33 15.73
N PRO A 246 3.09 -13.00 15.13
CA PRO A 246 4.23 -12.30 14.53
C PRO A 246 3.80 -11.29 13.46
N ALA A 247 2.79 -11.61 12.65
CA ALA A 247 2.22 -10.70 11.65
C ALA A 247 1.63 -9.45 12.32
N GLN A 248 0.82 -9.63 13.37
CA GLN A 248 0.23 -8.51 14.11
C GLN A 248 1.29 -7.63 14.77
N LEU A 249 2.30 -8.22 15.39
CA LEU A 249 3.40 -7.45 16.02
C LEU A 249 4.16 -6.64 14.97
N SER A 250 4.46 -7.24 13.80
CA SER A 250 5.14 -6.57 12.68
C SER A 250 4.34 -5.38 12.13
N LEU A 251 3.03 -5.54 11.97
CA LEU A 251 2.15 -4.48 11.49
C LEU A 251 1.95 -3.38 12.54
N ALA A 252 1.80 -3.73 13.81
CA ALA A 252 1.71 -2.78 14.91
C ALA A 252 3.01 -1.96 15.05
N TRP A 253 4.18 -2.60 14.87
CA TRP A 253 5.47 -1.90 14.84
C TRP A 253 5.50 -0.83 13.72
N LEU A 254 5.04 -1.16 12.51
CA LEU A 254 4.93 -0.20 11.41
C LEU A 254 4.02 0.98 11.78
N LEU A 255 2.84 0.71 12.34
CA LEU A 255 1.90 1.75 12.76
C LEU A 255 2.47 2.66 13.86
N ALA A 256 3.23 2.10 14.80
CA ALA A 256 3.84 2.84 15.89
C ALA A 256 5.10 3.62 15.45
N ARG A 257 5.81 3.17 14.39
CA ARG A 257 7.04 3.81 13.89
C ARG A 257 6.82 5.25 13.41
N SER A 258 5.70 5.53 12.77
CA SER A 258 5.38 6.90 12.33
C SER A 258 3.88 7.07 12.08
N PRO A 259 3.31 8.26 12.39
CA PRO A 259 1.90 8.55 12.12
C PRO A 259 1.56 8.64 10.62
N VAL A 260 2.54 8.76 9.74
CA VAL A 260 2.31 8.81 8.29
C VAL A 260 2.39 7.43 7.61
N ILE A 261 2.77 6.38 8.35
CA ILE A 261 2.81 5.02 7.81
C ILE A 261 1.41 4.45 7.68
N LEU A 262 1.12 3.90 6.50
CA LEU A 262 -0.10 3.19 6.11
C LEU A 262 0.30 1.82 5.57
N PRO A 263 0.36 0.75 6.40
CA PRO A 263 0.66 -0.60 5.94
C PRO A 263 -0.42 -1.12 4.99
N ILE A 264 0.01 -1.83 3.95
CA ILE A 264 -0.85 -2.42 2.92
C ILE A 264 -0.65 -3.95 2.84
N PRO A 265 -0.87 -4.70 3.94
CA PRO A 265 -0.71 -6.14 3.91
C PRO A 265 -1.69 -6.77 2.92
N GLY A 266 -1.18 -7.60 1.99
CA GLY A 266 -1.98 -8.34 1.03
C GLY A 266 -2.11 -9.80 1.43
N THR A 267 -3.29 -10.38 1.21
CA THR A 267 -3.56 -11.80 1.43
C THR A 267 -4.69 -12.29 0.54
N SER A 268 -4.73 -13.60 0.29
CA SER A 268 -5.86 -14.29 -0.32
C SER A 268 -6.73 -15.06 0.70
N SER A 269 -6.52 -14.85 2.02
CA SER A 269 -7.24 -15.54 3.11
C SER A 269 -8.03 -14.54 3.95
N VAL A 270 -9.32 -14.80 4.19
CA VAL A 270 -10.16 -14.00 5.09
C VAL A 270 -9.59 -14.00 6.51
N THR A 271 -9.15 -15.15 7.02
CA THR A 271 -8.56 -15.27 8.35
C THR A 271 -7.31 -14.39 8.50
N HIS A 272 -6.40 -14.44 7.52
CA HIS A 272 -5.21 -13.58 7.54
C HIS A 272 -5.54 -12.09 7.36
N LEU A 273 -6.59 -11.75 6.61
CA LEU A 273 -7.07 -10.37 6.51
C LEU A 273 -7.52 -9.85 7.87
N GLU A 274 -8.38 -10.60 8.56
CA GLU A 274 -8.89 -10.22 9.88
C GLU A 274 -7.78 -10.13 10.91
N GLU A 275 -6.83 -11.07 10.88
CA GLU A 275 -5.62 -11.06 11.71
C GLU A 275 -4.77 -9.81 11.46
N ASN A 276 -4.50 -9.48 10.19
CA ASN A 276 -3.72 -8.30 9.82
C ASN A 276 -4.42 -7.01 10.29
N VAL A 277 -5.73 -6.90 10.09
CA VAL A 277 -6.50 -5.72 10.52
C VAL A 277 -6.56 -5.61 12.04
N ALA A 278 -6.62 -6.73 12.76
CA ALA A 278 -6.61 -6.73 14.23
C ALA A 278 -5.30 -6.17 14.83
N ALA A 279 -4.20 -6.14 14.08
CA ALA A 279 -2.96 -5.48 14.48
C ALA A 279 -3.15 -3.99 14.83
N ALA A 280 -4.17 -3.33 14.26
CA ALA A 280 -4.55 -1.95 14.55
C ALA A 280 -4.89 -1.70 16.04
N ARG A 281 -5.24 -2.74 16.78
CA ARG A 281 -5.57 -2.66 18.23
C ARG A 281 -4.36 -2.88 19.15
N LEU A 282 -3.23 -3.29 18.59
CA LEU A 282 -2.01 -3.52 19.36
C LEU A 282 -1.23 -2.21 19.44
N HIS A 283 -1.20 -1.61 20.61
CA HIS A 283 -0.49 -0.36 20.87
C HIS A 283 0.90 -0.67 21.44
N LEU A 284 1.93 -0.28 20.70
CA LEU A 284 3.33 -0.37 21.14
C LEU A 284 3.80 0.99 21.65
N THR A 285 4.43 0.99 22.82
CA THR A 285 5.11 2.18 23.36
C THR A 285 6.43 2.44 22.63
N ALA A 286 7.05 3.57 22.87
CA ALA A 286 8.39 3.86 22.34
C ALA A 286 9.45 2.84 22.84
N GLU A 287 9.30 2.36 24.08
CA GLU A 287 10.16 1.32 24.66
C GLU A 287 9.96 -0.02 23.97
N ASP A 288 8.70 -0.40 23.68
CA ASP A 288 8.37 -1.60 22.91
C ASP A 288 8.97 -1.55 21.51
N LEU A 289 8.89 -0.40 20.83
CA LEU A 289 9.50 -0.23 19.50
C LEU A 289 11.01 -0.50 19.51
N ILE A 290 11.71 0.02 20.54
CA ILE A 290 13.15 -0.21 20.70
C ILE A 290 13.41 -1.69 20.97
N ALA A 291 12.66 -2.32 21.88
CA ALA A 291 12.82 -3.73 22.24
C ALA A 291 12.58 -4.66 21.06
N VAL A 292 11.46 -4.46 20.33
CA VAL A 292 11.12 -5.25 19.14
C VAL A 292 12.18 -5.10 18.04
N THR A 293 12.71 -3.90 17.86
CA THR A 293 13.75 -3.62 16.87
C THR A 293 15.10 -4.27 17.24
N ALA A 294 15.48 -4.22 18.52
CA ALA A 294 16.76 -4.75 19.01
C ALA A 294 16.82 -6.28 18.92
N GLU A 295 15.73 -6.98 19.28
CA GLU A 295 15.65 -8.44 19.28
C GLU A 295 15.95 -9.05 17.89
N LEU A 296 15.49 -8.39 16.83
CA LEU A 296 15.70 -8.89 15.47
C LEU A 296 17.08 -8.55 14.89
N ASN A 297 17.74 -7.51 15.37
CA ASN A 297 19.12 -7.19 14.99
C ASN A 297 20.13 -8.21 15.55
N VAL A 298 19.83 -8.81 16.70
CA VAL A 298 20.67 -9.84 17.35
C VAL A 298 20.53 -11.19 16.64
N SER A 299 19.36 -11.49 16.07
CA SER A 299 19.08 -12.79 15.43
C SER A 299 19.53 -12.89 13.99
N GLY A 300 20.04 -11.81 13.38
CA GLY A 300 20.49 -11.73 11.98
C GLY A 300 22.02 -11.66 11.79
N SER A 301 22.79 -11.82 12.87
CA SER A 301 24.28 -11.83 12.87
C SER A 301 24.86 -13.24 12.87
#